data_4e62ce2340fa554fc7e11388d3e89d75
#
_entry.id   4e62ce2340fa554fc7e11388d3e89d75
#
_cell.length_a   1.000
_cell.length_b   1.000
_cell.length_c   1.000
_cell.angle_alpha   90.00
_cell.angle_beta   90.00
_cell.angle_gamma   90.00
#
_symmetry.space_group_name_H-M   'P 1'
#
loop_
_entity.id
_entity.type
_entity.pdbx_description
1 polymer ?
#
loop_
_entity_poly.entity_id
_entity_poly.type
_entity_poly.pdbx_seq_one_letter_code
_entity_poly.pdbx_strand_id
1 'polypeptide(L)'
;MKNYTKIKIIVAICITSLFLSSITISGHYNNFFEIYAQNNTSNNATSNTKPLPVLLIHGYFADASTWNKWQDLLKKDGISSYPITFNQSDDKCGSAAEHAKELSAIIAKVKTQSGQSKVNIVGHSKGGLDARMYLANGTQDVANLIMIGTPNAGSPLAENNNICAPAVYDLKPGAPDTKVKMNPNTKYYTIAGDWNPSGGNCDLTFFSLFEQGSSSKLPKPNDGMVPASSVESLGYAKNLGHSKSCHSNLLSEYEYGLAKNILLEKK
;
A
#
# COMPACT_ATOMS: atom_id res chain seq x y z
N MET A 1 53.03 31.54 11.69
CA MET A 1 52.70 30.37 12.53
C MET A 1 51.47 30.56 13.46
N LYS A 2 50.69 31.66 13.37
CA LYS A 2 49.53 31.90 14.27
C LYS A 2 48.15 31.49 13.70
N ASN A 3 48.06 31.13 12.44
CA ASN A 3 46.78 30.84 11.79
C ASN A 3 46.42 29.34 11.70
N TYR A 4 47.37 28.43 11.88
CA TYR A 4 47.13 27.00 11.82
C TYR A 4 46.49 26.41 13.09
N THR A 5 46.71 27.04 14.24
CA THR A 5 46.17 26.57 15.52
C THR A 5 44.68 26.88 15.67
N LYS A 6 44.20 28.00 15.09
CA LYS A 6 42.75 28.36 15.14
C LYS A 6 41.89 27.49 14.23
N ILE A 7 42.42 27.05 13.09
CA ILE A 7 41.69 26.18 12.16
C ILE A 7 41.52 24.77 12.76
N LYS A 8 42.53 24.26 13.47
CA LYS A 8 42.42 22.93 14.12
C LYS A 8 41.39 22.89 15.27
N ILE A 9 41.21 23.99 15.98
CA ILE A 9 40.21 24.07 17.08
C ILE A 9 38.80 24.18 16.54
N ILE A 10 38.56 24.86 15.42
CA ILE A 10 37.23 24.97 14.79
C ILE A 10 36.78 23.63 14.19
N VAL A 11 37.70 22.90 13.58
CA VAL A 11 37.40 21.56 13.02
C VAL A 11 37.11 20.54 14.13
N ALA A 12 37.79 20.62 15.28
CA ALA A 12 37.55 19.73 16.42
C ALA A 12 36.18 19.99 17.08
N ILE A 13 35.73 21.25 17.13
CA ILE A 13 34.40 21.61 17.70
C ILE A 13 33.25 21.19 16.76
N CYS A 14 33.41 21.26 15.45
CA CYS A 14 32.42 20.80 14.49
C CYS A 14 32.28 19.28 14.48
N ILE A 15 33.35 18.52 14.69
CA ILE A 15 33.26 17.04 14.73
C ILE A 15 32.61 16.56 16.03
N THR A 16 32.84 17.23 17.16
CA THR A 16 32.19 16.86 18.43
C THR A 16 30.68 17.20 18.46
N SER A 17 30.25 18.26 17.77
CA SER A 17 28.82 18.59 17.67
C SER A 17 28.05 17.67 16.73
N LEU A 18 28.68 17.07 15.72
CA LEU A 18 28.06 16.08 14.84
C LEU A 18 27.92 14.70 15.49
N PHE A 19 28.77 14.33 16.45
CA PHE A 19 28.63 13.07 17.19
C PHE A 19 27.61 13.13 18.33
N LEU A 20 27.30 14.29 18.88
CA LEU A 20 26.27 14.45 19.91
C LEU A 20 24.83 14.56 19.33
N SER A 21 24.67 14.92 18.05
CA SER A 21 23.35 14.96 17.40
C SER A 21 22.87 13.61 16.89
N SER A 22 23.79 12.64 16.72
CA SER A 22 23.41 11.28 16.25
C SER A 22 22.91 10.34 17.36
N ILE A 23 23.12 10.70 18.64
CA ILE A 23 22.64 9.86 19.79
C ILE A 23 21.21 10.23 20.21
N THR A 24 20.71 11.42 19.87
CA THR A 24 19.34 11.85 20.24
C THR A 24 18.27 11.51 19.22
N ILE A 25 18.61 11.07 18.00
CA ILE A 25 17.63 10.74 16.96
C ILE A 25 17.20 9.26 17.05
N SER A 26 18.00 8.36 17.63
CA SER A 26 17.62 6.95 17.78
C SER A 26 16.58 6.68 18.88
N GLY A 27 16.36 7.61 19.80
CA GLY A 27 15.40 7.48 20.90
C GLY A 27 13.95 7.82 20.54
N HIS A 28 13.69 8.56 19.46
CA HIS A 28 12.35 9.03 19.13
C HIS A 28 11.60 8.13 18.14
N TYR A 29 12.28 7.27 17.39
CA TYR A 29 11.64 6.34 16.47
C TYR A 29 11.07 5.08 17.14
N ASN A 30 11.53 4.74 18.35
CA ASN A 30 10.98 3.59 19.10
C ASN A 30 9.67 3.89 19.83
N ASN A 31 9.35 5.16 20.11
CA ASN A 31 8.15 5.52 20.89
C ASN A 31 6.87 5.64 20.05
N PHE A 32 6.95 5.75 18.72
CA PHE A 32 5.74 5.85 17.89
C PHE A 32 5.01 4.50 17.75
N PHE A 33 5.70 3.38 17.99
CA PHE A 33 5.11 2.03 17.93
C PHE A 33 4.65 1.47 19.28
N GLU A 34 5.09 2.04 20.42
CA GLU A 34 4.72 1.52 21.75
C GLU A 34 3.34 1.97 22.24
N ILE A 35 2.76 3.05 21.70
CA ILE A 35 1.48 3.59 22.16
C ILE A 35 0.26 2.72 21.79
N TYR A 36 0.40 1.82 20.82
CA TYR A 36 -0.70 0.95 20.38
C TYR A 36 -0.76 -0.43 21.07
N ALA A 37 0.21 -0.77 21.91
CA ALA A 37 0.32 -2.11 22.54
C ALA A 37 -0.23 -2.17 23.99
N GLN A 38 -0.62 -1.08 24.62
CA GLN A 38 -0.86 -1.04 26.07
C GLN A 38 -2.32 -0.93 26.51
N ASN A 39 -3.29 -1.57 25.86
CA ASN A 39 -4.58 -1.78 26.52
C ASN A 39 -5.25 -3.05 25.99
N ASN A 40 -4.93 -4.20 26.56
CA ASN A 40 -5.89 -5.30 26.70
C ASN A 40 -5.26 -6.49 27.44
N THR A 41 -5.21 -6.40 28.75
CA THR A 41 -5.17 -7.60 29.62
C THR A 41 -6.45 -7.64 30.41
N SER A 42 -7.43 -8.38 29.93
CA SER A 42 -8.46 -8.98 30.78
C SER A 42 -8.78 -10.35 30.23
N ASN A 43 -8.42 -11.36 31.02
CA ASN A 43 -8.70 -12.78 30.78
C ASN A 43 -10.21 -13.04 30.82
N ASN A 44 -10.75 -13.50 29.69
CA ASN A 44 -11.88 -14.40 29.67
C ASN A 44 -11.73 -15.30 28.44
N ALA A 45 -11.54 -16.61 28.69
CA ALA A 45 -11.37 -17.64 27.69
C ALA A 45 -12.71 -17.95 27.01
N THR A 46 -13.15 -17.06 26.15
CA THR A 46 -13.95 -17.40 24.96
C THR A 46 -12.99 -17.31 23.79
N SER A 47 -12.97 -18.28 22.89
CA SER A 47 -12.13 -18.26 21.68
C SER A 47 -12.53 -17.08 20.78
N ASN A 48 -12.19 -15.88 21.21
CA ASN A 48 -12.45 -14.64 20.52
C ASN A 48 -11.27 -14.41 19.56
N THR A 49 -11.22 -15.21 18.49
CA THR A 49 -10.23 -15.03 17.43
C THR A 49 -10.41 -13.62 16.87
N LYS A 50 -9.43 -12.74 17.14
CA LYS A 50 -9.42 -11.39 16.58
C LYS A 50 -9.35 -11.47 15.04
N PRO A 51 -9.93 -10.51 14.32
CA PRO A 51 -9.69 -10.38 12.89
C PRO A 51 -8.19 -10.34 12.57
N LEU A 52 -7.81 -10.86 11.40
CA LEU A 52 -6.42 -10.80 10.96
C LEU A 52 -5.97 -9.34 10.77
N PRO A 53 -4.72 -9.00 11.09
CA PRO A 53 -4.17 -7.66 10.84
C PRO A 53 -4.14 -7.38 9.33
N VAL A 54 -4.33 -6.12 8.97
CA VAL A 54 -4.42 -5.66 7.58
C VAL A 54 -3.21 -4.80 7.23
N LEU A 55 -2.42 -5.22 6.25
CA LEU A 55 -1.42 -4.37 5.62
C LEU A 55 -2.09 -3.55 4.52
N LEU A 56 -1.75 -2.26 4.47
CA LEU A 56 -2.31 -1.28 3.54
C LEU A 56 -1.17 -0.77 2.64
N ILE A 57 -1.18 -1.16 1.36
CA ILE A 57 -0.10 -0.85 0.42
C ILE A 57 -0.59 0.21 -0.57
N HIS A 58 0.05 1.38 -0.54
CA HIS A 58 -0.28 2.51 -1.41
C HIS A 58 0.13 2.28 -2.86
N GLY A 59 -0.30 3.17 -3.76
CA GLY A 59 -0.03 3.10 -5.18
C GLY A 59 1.22 3.87 -5.61
N TYR A 60 1.42 3.91 -6.91
CA TYR A 60 2.44 4.69 -7.61
C TYR A 60 2.41 6.16 -7.17
N PHE A 61 3.58 6.70 -6.84
CA PHE A 61 3.80 8.09 -6.43
C PHE A 61 3.04 8.55 -5.18
N ALA A 62 2.43 7.62 -4.43
CA ALA A 62 1.71 7.86 -3.18
C ALA A 62 2.58 7.55 -1.95
N ASP A 63 1.99 7.53 -0.78
CA ASP A 63 2.62 7.15 0.49
C ASP A 63 1.57 6.60 1.47
N ALA A 64 2.02 6.21 2.66
CA ALA A 64 1.17 5.61 3.69
C ALA A 64 -0.01 6.48 4.13
N SER A 65 0.07 7.82 4.00
CA SER A 65 -1.01 8.74 4.39
C SER A 65 -2.29 8.58 3.56
N THR A 66 -2.17 7.99 2.37
CA THR A 66 -3.30 7.63 1.50
C THR A 66 -4.35 6.79 2.25
N TRP A 67 -3.94 6.06 3.28
CA TRP A 67 -4.78 5.13 4.04
C TRP A 67 -5.40 5.70 5.31
N ASN A 68 -5.22 6.99 5.63
CA ASN A 68 -5.71 7.59 6.89
C ASN A 68 -7.19 7.29 7.14
N LYS A 69 -8.04 7.47 6.13
CA LYS A 69 -9.48 7.19 6.24
C LYS A 69 -9.77 5.70 6.52
N TRP A 70 -9.09 4.81 5.83
CA TRP A 70 -9.25 3.36 6.04
C TRP A 70 -8.74 2.92 7.41
N GLN A 71 -7.67 3.52 7.93
CA GLN A 71 -7.18 3.25 9.29
C GLN A 71 -8.24 3.57 10.34
N ASP A 72 -8.94 4.71 10.20
CA ASP A 72 -10.02 5.09 11.11
C ASP A 72 -11.20 4.11 11.04
N LEU A 73 -11.58 3.67 9.84
CA LEU A 73 -12.65 2.71 9.62
C LEU A 73 -12.29 1.32 10.20
N LEU A 74 -11.08 0.83 9.92
CA LEU A 74 -10.58 -0.44 10.45
C LEU A 74 -10.51 -0.42 11.97
N LYS A 75 -10.00 0.67 12.55
CA LYS A 75 -9.96 0.88 14.02
C LYS A 75 -11.35 0.85 14.63
N LYS A 76 -12.34 1.51 14.02
CA LYS A 76 -13.74 1.50 14.46
C LYS A 76 -14.32 0.07 14.47
N ASP A 77 -13.91 -0.77 13.53
CA ASP A 77 -14.34 -2.17 13.43
C ASP A 77 -13.44 -3.14 14.24
N GLY A 78 -12.49 -2.64 15.04
CA GLY A 78 -11.61 -3.44 15.90
C GLY A 78 -10.54 -4.22 15.14
N ILE A 79 -10.19 -3.79 13.93
CA ILE A 79 -9.19 -4.43 13.07
C ILE A 79 -7.88 -3.65 13.16
N SER A 80 -6.78 -4.32 13.51
CA SER A 80 -5.45 -3.71 13.48
C SER A 80 -4.98 -3.51 12.04
N SER A 81 -4.51 -2.30 11.72
CA SER A 81 -4.05 -1.95 10.37
C SER A 81 -2.64 -1.37 10.39
N TYR A 82 -1.90 -1.64 9.32
CA TYR A 82 -0.50 -1.29 9.15
C TYR A 82 -0.31 -0.69 7.75
N PRO A 83 -0.42 0.66 7.62
CA PRO A 83 -0.05 1.31 6.38
C PRO A 83 1.46 1.17 6.15
N ILE A 84 1.85 0.81 4.94
CA ILE A 84 3.23 0.47 4.62
C ILE A 84 3.95 1.70 4.08
N THR A 85 5.18 1.90 4.56
CA THR A 85 6.20 2.75 3.96
C THR A 85 7.41 1.87 3.65
N PHE A 86 7.87 1.87 2.42
CA PHE A 86 9.05 1.14 2.00
C PHE A 86 10.30 1.95 2.33
N ASN A 87 11.11 1.46 3.29
CA ASN A 87 12.26 2.21 3.80
C ASN A 87 13.61 1.72 3.23
N GLN A 88 13.64 0.57 2.56
CA GLN A 88 14.82 -0.02 1.96
C GLN A 88 14.82 0.11 0.43
N SER A 89 13.67 0.35 -0.15
CA SER A 89 13.45 0.65 -1.56
C SER A 89 12.85 2.04 -1.70
N ASP A 90 12.74 2.55 -2.92
CA ASP A 90 12.07 3.83 -3.16
C ASP A 90 10.56 3.66 -2.96
N ASP A 91 10.03 4.22 -1.87
CA ASP A 91 8.62 4.12 -1.46
C ASP A 91 7.64 4.52 -2.58
N LYS A 92 7.98 5.54 -3.35
CA LYS A 92 7.10 6.10 -4.38
C LYS A 92 7.34 5.55 -5.78
N CYS A 93 8.59 5.22 -6.10
CA CYS A 93 9.05 4.92 -7.44
C CYS A 93 9.72 3.54 -7.57
N GLY A 94 9.83 2.77 -6.49
CA GLY A 94 10.40 1.42 -6.49
C GLY A 94 9.59 0.43 -7.34
N SER A 95 10.26 -0.56 -7.88
CA SER A 95 9.61 -1.64 -8.62
C SER A 95 8.81 -2.57 -7.70
N ALA A 96 7.83 -3.28 -8.25
CA ALA A 96 7.08 -4.29 -7.51
C ALA A 96 7.99 -5.42 -6.99
N ALA A 97 9.05 -5.73 -7.71
CA ALA A 97 10.04 -6.73 -7.29
C ALA A 97 10.87 -6.28 -6.07
N GLU A 98 11.23 -5.00 -5.98
CA GLU A 98 11.93 -4.44 -4.81
C GLU A 98 10.98 -4.37 -3.61
N HIS A 99 9.77 -3.84 -3.79
CA HIS A 99 8.73 -3.80 -2.76
C HIS A 99 8.39 -5.21 -2.24
N ALA A 100 8.26 -6.20 -3.11
CA ALA A 100 7.99 -7.58 -2.72
C ALA A 100 9.07 -8.19 -1.80
N LYS A 101 10.33 -7.84 -1.99
CA LYS A 101 11.43 -8.28 -1.09
C LYS A 101 11.27 -7.67 0.29
N GLU A 102 10.96 -6.38 0.36
CA GLU A 102 10.80 -5.68 1.63
C GLU A 102 9.52 -6.13 2.36
N LEU A 103 8.43 -6.43 1.64
CA LEU A 103 7.18 -6.95 2.20
C LEU A 103 7.39 -8.23 3.03
N SER A 104 8.34 -9.07 2.67
CA SER A 104 8.65 -10.29 3.44
C SER A 104 9.02 -9.96 4.89
N ALA A 105 9.92 -9.01 5.10
CA ALA A 105 10.34 -8.59 6.45
C ALA A 105 9.22 -7.85 7.19
N ILE A 106 8.47 -6.99 6.49
CA ILE A 106 7.33 -6.25 7.05
C ILE A 106 6.25 -7.21 7.55
N ILE A 107 5.85 -8.19 6.73
CA ILE A 107 4.84 -9.19 7.10
C ILE A 107 5.29 -10.03 8.28
N ALA A 108 6.55 -10.47 8.32
CA ALA A 108 7.09 -11.22 9.45
C ALA A 108 7.01 -10.40 10.75
N LYS A 109 7.34 -9.11 10.70
CA LYS A 109 7.22 -8.19 11.84
C LYS A 109 5.76 -8.04 12.29
N VAL A 110 4.83 -7.82 11.38
CA VAL A 110 3.40 -7.67 11.70
C VAL A 110 2.83 -8.95 12.31
N LYS A 111 3.18 -10.12 11.79
CA LYS A 111 2.79 -11.42 12.38
C LYS A 111 3.29 -11.55 13.83
N THR A 112 4.54 -11.21 14.08
CA THR A 112 5.12 -11.24 15.42
C THR A 112 4.40 -10.27 16.37
N GLN A 113 4.15 -9.04 15.95
CA GLN A 113 3.49 -8.01 16.76
C GLN A 113 2.02 -8.32 17.05
N SER A 114 1.31 -8.89 16.09
CA SER A 114 -0.11 -9.22 16.23
C SER A 114 -0.38 -10.56 16.90
N GLY A 115 0.63 -11.43 16.98
CA GLY A 115 0.48 -12.81 17.42
C GLY A 115 -0.31 -13.69 16.43
N GLN A 116 -0.50 -13.22 15.18
CA GLN A 116 -1.26 -13.93 14.15
C GLN A 116 -0.33 -14.63 13.17
N SER A 117 -0.74 -15.80 12.67
CA SER A 117 0.05 -16.56 11.68
C SER A 117 -0.08 -16.03 10.26
N LYS A 118 -1.13 -15.26 9.98
CA LYS A 118 -1.44 -14.68 8.67
C LYS A 118 -1.84 -13.22 8.79
N VAL A 119 -1.80 -12.53 7.65
CA VAL A 119 -2.30 -11.15 7.48
C VAL A 119 -3.31 -11.10 6.34
N ASN A 120 -4.10 -10.03 6.28
CA ASN A 120 -4.78 -9.58 5.06
C ASN A 120 -3.97 -8.47 4.42
N ILE A 121 -4.04 -8.34 3.10
CA ILE A 121 -3.45 -7.21 2.36
C ILE A 121 -4.56 -6.49 1.60
N VAL A 122 -4.55 -5.17 1.68
CA VAL A 122 -5.31 -4.28 0.79
C VAL A 122 -4.31 -3.43 0.03
N GLY A 123 -4.30 -3.55 -1.29
CA GLY A 123 -3.42 -2.78 -2.17
C GLY A 123 -4.23 -1.85 -3.07
N HIS A 124 -3.85 -0.57 -3.11
CA HIS A 124 -4.39 0.40 -4.05
C HIS A 124 -3.47 0.50 -5.26
N SER A 125 -4.03 0.52 -6.46
CA SER A 125 -3.26 0.75 -7.68
C SER A 125 -2.04 -0.20 -7.79
N LYS A 126 -0.83 0.34 -7.98
CA LYS A 126 0.43 -0.42 -8.00
C LYS A 126 0.62 -1.30 -6.75
N GLY A 127 0.17 -0.86 -5.57
CA GLY A 127 0.31 -1.65 -4.33
C GLY A 127 -0.32 -3.04 -4.40
N GLY A 128 -1.33 -3.23 -5.24
CA GLY A 128 -1.86 -4.56 -5.55
C GLY A 128 -0.90 -5.41 -6.38
N LEU A 129 -0.12 -4.82 -7.30
CA LEU A 129 0.93 -5.53 -8.06
C LEU A 129 2.09 -5.90 -7.14
N ASP A 130 2.51 -5.01 -6.24
CA ASP A 130 3.55 -5.26 -5.24
C ASP A 130 3.19 -6.48 -4.37
N ALA A 131 1.94 -6.53 -3.91
CA ALA A 131 1.43 -7.67 -3.15
C ALA A 131 1.38 -8.96 -3.98
N ARG A 132 0.95 -8.91 -5.25
CA ARG A 132 0.95 -10.07 -6.15
C ARG A 132 2.36 -10.59 -6.40
N MET A 133 3.32 -9.71 -6.59
CA MET A 133 4.73 -10.08 -6.77
C MET A 133 5.27 -10.80 -5.53
N TYR A 134 4.95 -10.31 -4.33
CA TYR A 134 5.28 -10.99 -3.08
C TYR A 134 4.65 -12.40 -3.01
N LEU A 135 3.37 -12.51 -3.35
CA LEU A 135 2.62 -13.76 -3.29
C LEU A 135 3.09 -14.81 -4.31
N ALA A 136 3.69 -14.39 -5.42
CA ALA A 136 4.22 -15.30 -6.46
C ALA A 136 5.29 -16.27 -5.92
N ASN A 137 5.91 -15.95 -4.77
CA ASN A 137 6.86 -16.82 -4.08
C ASN A 137 6.22 -18.02 -3.34
N GLY A 138 4.89 -18.19 -3.40
CA GLY A 138 4.20 -19.33 -2.80
C GLY A 138 4.07 -19.27 -1.27
N THR A 139 4.16 -18.09 -0.68
CA THR A 139 4.03 -17.88 0.78
C THR A 139 2.65 -18.34 1.30
N GLN A 140 2.58 -18.69 2.59
CA GLN A 140 1.34 -19.01 3.29
C GLN A 140 0.89 -17.91 4.27
N ASP A 141 1.57 -16.78 4.26
CA ASP A 141 1.42 -15.70 5.24
C ASP A 141 0.20 -14.81 5.01
N VAL A 142 -0.41 -14.84 3.81
CA VAL A 142 -1.50 -13.95 3.44
C VAL A 142 -2.78 -14.75 3.24
N ALA A 143 -3.82 -14.36 3.95
CA ALA A 143 -5.13 -15.00 3.83
C ALA A 143 -5.95 -14.44 2.66
N ASN A 144 -6.01 -13.11 2.55
CA ASN A 144 -6.78 -12.42 1.53
C ASN A 144 -5.94 -11.25 0.97
N LEU A 145 -6.01 -11.07 -0.36
CA LEU A 145 -5.53 -9.88 -1.06
C LEU A 145 -6.72 -9.19 -1.72
N ILE A 146 -6.98 -7.94 -1.32
CA ILE A 146 -8.00 -7.07 -1.92
C ILE A 146 -7.28 -5.99 -2.71
N MET A 147 -7.55 -5.92 -4.01
CA MET A 147 -6.92 -5.01 -4.97
C MET A 147 -7.93 -3.96 -5.42
N ILE A 148 -7.64 -2.70 -5.13
CA ILE A 148 -8.52 -1.57 -5.43
C ILE A 148 -7.90 -0.76 -6.56
N GLY A 149 -8.55 -0.67 -7.71
CA GLY A 149 -8.03 0.04 -8.88
C GLY A 149 -6.67 -0.48 -9.39
N THR A 150 -6.31 -1.73 -9.06
CA THR A 150 -5.01 -2.31 -9.44
C THR A 150 -4.99 -2.65 -10.94
N PRO A 151 -4.00 -2.15 -11.70
CA PRO A 151 -3.87 -2.44 -13.13
C PRO A 151 -3.33 -3.86 -13.36
N ASN A 152 -4.15 -4.88 -13.10
CA ASN A 152 -3.75 -6.29 -13.16
C ASN A 152 -3.31 -6.75 -14.55
N ALA A 153 -3.73 -6.06 -15.61
CA ALA A 153 -3.24 -6.23 -16.99
C ALA A 153 -2.48 -4.99 -17.51
N GLY A 154 -2.11 -4.08 -16.60
CA GLY A 154 -1.48 -2.80 -16.93
C GLY A 154 -2.47 -1.69 -17.24
N SER A 155 -1.95 -0.48 -17.44
CA SER A 155 -2.71 0.67 -17.94
C SER A 155 -2.05 1.24 -19.20
N PRO A 156 -2.82 1.52 -20.26
CA PRO A 156 -2.29 2.16 -21.47
C PRO A 156 -1.60 3.50 -21.22
N LEU A 157 -1.97 4.21 -20.14
CA LEU A 157 -1.34 5.49 -19.77
C LEU A 157 0.12 5.34 -19.33
N ALA A 158 0.56 4.15 -18.95
CA ALA A 158 1.94 3.88 -18.58
C ALA A 158 2.89 3.70 -19.76
N GLU A 159 2.39 3.46 -20.99
CA GLU A 159 3.21 3.13 -22.15
C GLU A 159 4.25 4.21 -22.49
N ASN A 160 3.82 5.48 -22.48
CA ASN A 160 4.64 6.63 -22.83
C ASN A 160 5.09 7.45 -21.61
N ASN A 161 4.92 6.91 -20.39
CA ASN A 161 5.34 7.56 -19.16
C ASN A 161 6.68 6.97 -18.70
N ASN A 162 7.62 7.86 -18.30
CA ASN A 162 8.92 7.48 -17.77
C ASN A 162 9.19 8.13 -16.39
N ILE A 163 8.23 8.85 -15.83
CA ILE A 163 8.36 9.43 -14.49
C ILE A 163 8.37 8.28 -13.49
N CYS A 164 9.32 8.27 -12.55
CA CYS A 164 9.50 7.14 -11.61
C CYS A 164 9.67 5.80 -12.38
N ALA A 165 10.68 5.71 -13.25
CA ALA A 165 10.80 4.66 -14.25
C ALA A 165 10.65 3.22 -13.72
N PRO A 166 11.23 2.77 -12.58
CA PRO A 166 11.01 1.40 -12.11
C PRO A 166 9.52 1.10 -11.88
N ALA A 167 8.82 1.95 -11.13
CA ALA A 167 7.42 1.76 -10.81
C ALA A 167 6.50 1.83 -12.04
N VAL A 168 6.74 2.79 -12.95
CA VAL A 168 5.90 2.94 -14.14
C VAL A 168 6.04 1.79 -15.13
N TYR A 169 7.18 1.11 -15.16
CA TYR A 169 7.36 -0.07 -16.01
C TYR A 169 6.48 -1.24 -15.57
N ASP A 170 6.26 -1.41 -14.26
CA ASP A 170 5.35 -2.42 -13.71
C ASP A 170 3.89 -2.17 -14.13
N LEU A 171 3.54 -0.90 -14.41
CA LEU A 171 2.18 -0.50 -14.80
C LEU A 171 1.87 -0.66 -16.29
N LYS A 172 2.87 -0.97 -17.14
CA LYS A 172 2.69 -1.10 -18.59
C LYS A 172 1.88 -2.36 -18.93
N PRO A 173 1.02 -2.31 -19.97
CA PRO A 173 0.37 -3.50 -20.47
C PRO A 173 1.41 -4.58 -20.83
N GLY A 174 1.20 -5.79 -20.33
CA GLY A 174 2.09 -6.90 -20.58
C GLY A 174 3.40 -6.92 -19.77
N ALA A 175 3.57 -6.00 -18.80
CA ALA A 175 4.70 -6.03 -17.87
C ALA A 175 4.79 -7.39 -17.15
N PRO A 176 6.00 -7.85 -16.74
CA PRO A 176 6.17 -9.12 -16.03
C PRO A 176 5.28 -9.25 -14.81
N ASP A 177 5.10 -8.17 -14.05
CA ASP A 177 4.33 -8.14 -12.81
C ASP A 177 2.83 -8.34 -13.04
N THR A 178 2.32 -8.03 -14.23
CA THR A 178 0.95 -8.35 -14.61
C THR A 178 0.72 -9.85 -14.88
N LYS A 179 1.79 -10.61 -15.09
CA LYS A 179 1.76 -12.05 -15.46
C LYS A 179 2.14 -12.99 -14.32
N VAL A 180 2.33 -12.49 -13.10
CA VAL A 180 2.68 -13.35 -11.97
C VAL A 180 1.59 -14.37 -11.66
N LYS A 181 2.02 -15.58 -11.27
CA LYS A 181 1.12 -16.68 -10.96
C LYS A 181 0.35 -16.45 -9.67
N MET A 182 -0.87 -16.97 -9.63
CA MET A 182 -1.67 -17.03 -8.41
C MET A 182 -0.98 -17.87 -7.33
N ASN A 183 -1.04 -17.38 -6.09
CA ASN A 183 -0.71 -18.19 -4.92
C ASN A 183 -1.98 -18.93 -4.45
N PRO A 184 -2.01 -20.27 -4.41
CA PRO A 184 -3.21 -21.02 -4.03
C PRO A 184 -3.58 -20.89 -2.55
N ASN A 185 -2.67 -20.37 -1.72
CA ASN A 185 -2.91 -20.18 -0.28
C ASN A 185 -3.62 -18.86 0.07
N THR A 186 -3.86 -18.00 -0.93
CA THR A 186 -4.45 -16.67 -0.78
C THR A 186 -5.73 -16.57 -1.59
N LYS A 187 -6.77 -15.95 -1.03
CA LYS A 187 -7.99 -15.56 -1.77
C LYS A 187 -7.79 -14.15 -2.35
N TYR A 188 -8.23 -13.95 -3.59
CA TYR A 188 -8.05 -12.70 -4.32
C TYR A 188 -9.37 -12.02 -4.60
N TYR A 189 -9.38 -10.70 -4.43
CA TYR A 189 -10.55 -9.86 -4.66
C TYR A 189 -10.15 -8.59 -5.40
N THR A 190 -11.07 -8.05 -6.20
CA THR A 190 -10.88 -6.79 -6.94
C THR A 190 -12.04 -5.84 -6.68
N ILE A 191 -11.75 -4.54 -6.70
CA ILE A 191 -12.71 -3.44 -6.76
C ILE A 191 -12.27 -2.55 -7.91
N ALA A 192 -13.12 -2.38 -8.92
CA ALA A 192 -12.82 -1.54 -10.07
C ALA A 192 -13.49 -0.16 -9.96
N GLY A 193 -12.93 0.84 -10.63
CA GLY A 193 -13.59 2.13 -10.81
C GLY A 193 -14.38 2.18 -12.13
N ASP A 194 -15.54 2.82 -12.08
CA ASP A 194 -16.41 3.15 -13.21
C ASP A 194 -16.84 4.60 -13.06
N TRP A 195 -15.86 5.47 -13.20
CA TRP A 195 -16.03 6.91 -13.00
C TRP A 195 -16.53 7.62 -14.23
N ASN A 196 -17.52 8.51 -14.02
CA ASN A 196 -17.97 9.44 -15.02
C ASN A 196 -17.51 10.88 -14.64
N PRO A 197 -16.62 11.51 -15.40
CA PRO A 197 -16.17 12.88 -15.13
C PRO A 197 -17.26 13.93 -14.99
N SER A 198 -18.44 13.69 -15.59
CA SER A 198 -19.57 14.63 -15.55
C SER A 198 -20.42 14.53 -14.27
N GLY A 199 -20.20 13.56 -13.39
CA GLY A 199 -21.08 13.36 -12.22
C GLY A 199 -20.59 12.34 -11.19
N GLY A 200 -19.35 11.85 -11.31
CA GLY A 200 -18.77 10.91 -10.37
C GLY A 200 -17.98 11.59 -9.23
N ASN A 201 -17.69 10.84 -8.17
CA ASN A 201 -16.92 11.31 -7.03
C ASN A 201 -15.43 11.45 -7.38
N CYS A 202 -14.94 12.66 -7.41
CA CYS A 202 -13.53 12.96 -7.57
C CYS A 202 -13.23 14.31 -6.91
N ASP A 203 -12.34 14.33 -5.94
CA ASP A 203 -11.91 15.57 -5.30
C ASP A 203 -11.09 16.40 -6.30
N LEU A 204 -11.31 17.72 -6.32
CA LEU A 204 -10.59 18.61 -7.22
C LEU A 204 -9.14 18.75 -6.78
N THR A 205 -8.27 17.89 -7.31
CA THR A 205 -6.83 17.91 -7.12
C THR A 205 -6.13 18.02 -8.48
N PHE A 206 -4.83 18.27 -8.49
CA PHE A 206 -4.03 18.21 -9.71
C PHE A 206 -4.15 16.83 -10.40
N PHE A 207 -4.17 15.75 -9.61
CA PHE A 207 -4.35 14.40 -10.14
C PHE A 207 -5.73 14.19 -10.76
N SER A 208 -6.79 14.73 -10.18
CA SER A 208 -8.14 14.57 -10.72
C SER A 208 -8.32 15.27 -12.08
N LEU A 209 -7.64 16.39 -12.32
CA LEU A 209 -7.62 17.03 -13.64
C LEU A 209 -6.92 16.15 -14.69
N PHE A 210 -5.84 15.47 -14.30
CA PHE A 210 -5.17 14.50 -15.16
C PHE A 210 -6.08 13.30 -15.43
N GLU A 211 -6.72 12.74 -14.41
CA GLU A 211 -7.67 11.63 -14.52
C GLU A 211 -8.84 11.97 -15.44
N GLN A 212 -9.38 13.18 -15.33
CA GLN A 212 -10.45 13.68 -16.22
C GLN A 212 -10.02 13.70 -17.68
N GLY A 213 -8.81 14.23 -17.97
CA GLY A 213 -8.26 14.26 -19.33
C GLY A 213 -7.91 12.86 -19.88
N SER A 214 -7.62 11.92 -19.01
CA SER A 214 -7.21 10.57 -19.38
C SER A 214 -8.39 9.61 -19.55
N SER A 215 -9.48 9.79 -18.82
CA SER A 215 -10.65 8.90 -18.85
C SER A 215 -11.23 8.68 -20.24
N SER A 216 -11.21 9.71 -21.10
CA SER A 216 -11.70 9.61 -22.49
C SER A 216 -10.79 8.78 -23.40
N LYS A 217 -9.52 8.58 -23.01
CA LYS A 217 -8.50 7.84 -23.77
C LYS A 217 -8.42 6.35 -23.38
N LEU A 218 -9.11 5.96 -22.32
CA LEU A 218 -9.10 4.60 -21.79
C LEU A 218 -10.34 3.81 -22.21
N PRO A 219 -10.23 2.48 -22.37
CA PRO A 219 -11.41 1.61 -22.47
C PRO A 219 -12.37 1.84 -21.30
N LYS A 220 -13.66 1.85 -21.57
CA LYS A 220 -14.69 2.01 -20.53
C LYS A 220 -15.27 0.65 -20.12
N PRO A 221 -15.73 0.52 -18.84
CA PRO A 221 -15.60 1.51 -17.77
C PRO A 221 -14.16 1.69 -17.30
N ASN A 222 -13.83 2.85 -16.71
CA ASN A 222 -12.52 3.13 -16.13
C ASN A 222 -12.63 4.17 -14.99
N ASP A 223 -11.57 4.28 -14.18
CA ASP A 223 -11.47 5.24 -13.08
C ASP A 223 -10.69 6.53 -13.43
N GLY A 224 -10.38 6.74 -14.71
CA GLY A 224 -9.52 7.82 -15.20
C GLY A 224 -8.04 7.44 -15.32
N MET A 225 -7.59 6.36 -14.69
CA MET A 225 -6.21 5.85 -14.73
C MET A 225 -6.12 4.41 -15.19
N VAL A 226 -7.07 3.56 -14.80
CA VAL A 226 -7.05 2.12 -15.03
C VAL A 226 -8.40 1.68 -15.61
N PRO A 227 -8.44 0.96 -16.73
CA PRO A 227 -9.65 0.32 -17.22
C PRO A 227 -10.15 -0.76 -16.25
N ALA A 228 -11.45 -0.83 -16.02
CA ALA A 228 -12.05 -1.90 -15.21
C ALA A 228 -11.70 -3.30 -15.75
N SER A 229 -11.62 -3.46 -17.07
CA SER A 229 -11.19 -4.70 -17.71
C SER A 229 -9.77 -5.12 -17.32
N SER A 230 -8.88 -4.16 -17.01
CA SER A 230 -7.55 -4.46 -16.48
C SER A 230 -7.63 -4.91 -15.02
N VAL A 231 -8.39 -4.19 -14.17
CA VAL A 231 -8.58 -4.57 -12.77
C VAL A 231 -9.13 -5.99 -12.62
N GLU A 232 -10.06 -6.36 -13.48
CA GLU A 232 -10.82 -7.62 -13.46
C GLU A 232 -10.19 -8.73 -14.30
N SER A 233 -9.03 -8.51 -14.88
CA SER A 233 -8.38 -9.45 -15.81
C SER A 233 -7.96 -10.79 -15.17
N LEU A 234 -7.96 -10.88 -13.84
CA LEU A 234 -7.59 -12.09 -13.11
C LEU A 234 -8.80 -13.02 -12.95
N GLY A 235 -8.91 -14.04 -13.79
CA GLY A 235 -10.03 -15.00 -13.77
C GLY A 235 -10.20 -15.78 -12.45
N TYR A 236 -9.22 -15.71 -11.54
CA TYR A 236 -9.25 -16.34 -10.21
C TYR A 236 -9.62 -15.37 -9.10
N ALA A 237 -9.70 -14.08 -9.35
CA ALA A 237 -10.09 -13.07 -8.37
C ALA A 237 -11.59 -12.83 -8.40
N LYS A 238 -12.21 -12.70 -7.21
CA LYS A 238 -13.62 -12.32 -7.09
C LYS A 238 -13.77 -10.82 -7.18
N ASN A 239 -14.51 -10.32 -8.16
CA ASN A 239 -14.90 -8.91 -8.20
C ASN A 239 -15.94 -8.63 -7.11
N LEU A 240 -15.67 -7.61 -6.28
CA LEU A 240 -16.56 -7.15 -5.20
C LEU A 240 -17.53 -6.05 -5.65
N GLY A 241 -17.27 -5.42 -6.79
CA GLY A 241 -18.10 -4.37 -7.37
C GLY A 241 -17.31 -3.25 -8.02
N HIS A 242 -18.06 -2.28 -8.54
CA HIS A 242 -17.53 -1.07 -9.16
C HIS A 242 -17.86 0.15 -8.31
N SER A 243 -16.90 1.06 -8.20
CA SER A 243 -17.05 2.37 -7.58
C SER A 243 -17.25 3.45 -8.64
N LYS A 244 -18.06 4.46 -8.34
CA LYS A 244 -18.25 5.65 -9.18
C LYS A 244 -17.22 6.74 -8.91
N SER A 245 -16.15 6.43 -8.22
CA SER A 245 -15.05 7.34 -7.89
C SER A 245 -13.94 7.29 -8.94
N CYS A 246 -13.22 8.41 -9.10
CA CYS A 246 -11.97 8.43 -9.84
C CYS A 246 -10.88 7.69 -9.07
N HIS A 247 -9.78 7.37 -9.73
CA HIS A 247 -8.71 6.52 -9.21
C HIS A 247 -8.16 6.97 -7.85
N SER A 248 -7.90 8.26 -7.71
CA SER A 248 -7.39 8.84 -6.45
C SER A 248 -8.41 8.80 -5.29
N ASN A 249 -9.71 8.68 -5.60
CA ASN A 249 -10.80 8.63 -4.61
C ASN A 249 -11.35 7.22 -4.35
N LEU A 250 -10.72 6.17 -4.87
CA LEU A 250 -11.15 4.76 -4.67
C LEU A 250 -10.93 4.22 -3.24
N LEU A 251 -10.52 5.07 -2.28
CA LEU A 251 -10.30 4.67 -0.88
C LEU A 251 -11.35 5.30 0.06
N SER A 252 -12.57 5.35 -0.39
CA SER A 252 -13.71 5.89 0.37
C SER A 252 -14.36 4.84 1.29
N GLU A 253 -15.40 5.25 2.02
CA GLU A 253 -16.23 4.35 2.82
C GLU A 253 -16.96 3.32 1.99
N TYR A 254 -17.26 3.63 0.72
CA TYR A 254 -17.93 2.71 -0.18
C TYR A 254 -17.06 1.48 -0.46
N GLU A 255 -15.81 1.67 -0.87
CA GLU A 255 -14.88 0.55 -1.13
C GLU A 255 -14.54 -0.21 0.15
N TYR A 256 -14.43 0.50 1.29
CA TYR A 256 -14.32 -0.15 2.59
C TYR A 256 -15.51 -1.05 2.89
N GLY A 257 -16.73 -0.59 2.61
CA GLY A 257 -17.96 -1.37 2.77
C GLY A 257 -17.96 -2.67 1.97
N LEU A 258 -17.43 -2.63 0.73
CA LEU A 258 -17.29 -3.81 -0.12
C LEU A 258 -16.28 -4.83 0.46
N ALA A 259 -15.20 -4.34 1.08
CA ALA A 259 -14.12 -5.15 1.63
C ALA A 259 -14.39 -5.66 3.05
N LYS A 260 -15.18 -4.94 3.83
CA LYS A 260 -15.34 -5.09 5.28
C LYS A 260 -15.63 -6.52 5.73
N ASN A 261 -16.58 -7.20 5.11
CA ASN A 261 -16.96 -8.56 5.53
C ASN A 261 -15.81 -9.56 5.37
N ILE A 262 -14.97 -9.39 4.36
CA ILE A 262 -13.77 -10.22 4.13
C ILE A 262 -12.74 -9.97 5.22
N LEU A 263 -12.56 -8.71 5.62
CA LEU A 263 -11.58 -8.30 6.64
C LEU A 263 -12.02 -8.68 8.06
N LEU A 264 -13.32 -8.81 8.30
CA LEU A 264 -13.90 -9.26 9.57
C LEU A 264 -13.98 -10.79 9.72
N GLU A 265 -13.72 -11.57 8.65
CA GLU A 265 -13.69 -13.04 8.76
C GLU A 265 -12.64 -13.44 9.81
N LYS A 266 -13.10 -14.13 10.87
CA LYS A 266 -12.24 -14.73 11.89
C LYS A 266 -11.74 -16.08 11.36
N LYS A 267 -10.45 -16.32 11.48
CA LYS A 267 -9.83 -17.58 11.08
C LYS A 267 -9.10 -18.24 12.23
#